data_f5d26ddb44e323f4392024be9330f064
#
_entry.id   f5d26ddb44e323f4392024be9330f064
#
_cell.length_a   1.000
_cell.length_b   1.000
_cell.length_c   1.000
_cell.angle_alpha   90.00
_cell.angle_beta   90.00
_cell.angle_gamma   90.00
#
_symmetry.space_group_name_H-M   'P 1'
#
loop_
_entity.id
_entity.type
_entity.pdbx_description
1 polymer ?
#
loop_
_entity_poly.entity_id
_entity_poly.type
_entity_poly.pdbx_seq_one_letter_code
_entity_poly.pdbx_strand_id
1 'polypeptide(L)'
;VRFTFPVTGGWLNAATLHGTIWHQGGILFIDPATGKQIEVSDFVISVHQGVLSAEVNGNPKVRVPLLSLSLAHASIHAGWHYVQISGIVLKLTGAAASALDTTFSTTLFTPGLELGTASTLLRFS
;
A
#
# COMPACT_ATOMS: atom_id res chain seq x y z
N VAL A 1 10.92 10.00 -5.95
CA VAL A 1 11.04 8.57 -6.28
C VAL A 1 9.65 8.00 -6.54
N ARG A 2 9.55 7.25 -7.61
CA ARG A 2 8.30 6.58 -8.01
C ARG A 2 8.50 5.07 -7.96
N PHE A 3 7.57 4.37 -7.31
CA PHE A 3 7.50 2.92 -7.35
C PHE A 3 6.28 2.50 -8.16
N THR A 4 6.44 1.49 -8.98
CA THR A 4 5.34 0.91 -9.77
C THR A 4 5.23 -0.57 -9.47
N PHE A 5 4.03 -1.00 -9.11
CA PHE A 5 3.76 -2.41 -8.79
C PHE A 5 2.65 -2.93 -9.72
N PRO A 6 2.92 -3.99 -10.48
CA PRO A 6 1.90 -4.58 -11.33
C PRO A 6 0.71 -5.10 -10.53
N VAL A 7 -0.49 -4.85 -11.03
CA VAL A 7 -1.70 -5.49 -10.52
C VAL A 7 -1.73 -6.92 -11.06
N THR A 8 -1.80 -7.90 -10.18
CA THR A 8 -1.78 -9.32 -10.56
C THR A 8 -3.15 -9.98 -10.51
N GLY A 9 -4.12 -9.33 -9.90
CA GLY A 9 -5.47 -9.86 -9.81
C GLY A 9 -6.35 -9.03 -8.92
N GLY A 10 -7.57 -9.49 -8.71
CA GLY A 10 -8.51 -8.84 -7.83
C GLY A 10 -9.86 -8.62 -8.49
N TRP A 11 -10.69 -7.89 -7.79
CA TRP A 11 -12.01 -7.48 -8.26
C TRP A 11 -12.38 -6.13 -7.66
N LEU A 12 -13.21 -5.39 -8.37
CA LEU A 12 -13.68 -4.08 -7.91
C LEU A 12 -15.10 -3.85 -8.40
N ASN A 13 -15.98 -3.46 -7.47
CA ASN A 13 -17.28 -2.90 -7.82
C ASN A 13 -17.10 -1.39 -7.98
N ALA A 14 -17.17 -0.89 -9.21
CA ALA A 14 -16.92 0.51 -9.51
C ALA A 14 -17.98 1.45 -8.92
N ALA A 15 -19.20 0.96 -8.68
CA ALA A 15 -20.28 1.78 -8.12
C ALA A 15 -20.10 2.00 -6.61
N THR A 16 -19.65 0.98 -5.89
CA THR A 16 -19.51 1.03 -4.42
C THR A 16 -18.07 1.16 -3.96
N LEU A 17 -17.10 0.95 -4.84
CA LEU A 17 -15.66 0.88 -4.56
C LEU A 17 -15.30 -0.24 -3.58
N HIS A 18 -16.15 -1.25 -3.43
CA HIS A 18 -15.79 -2.47 -2.72
C HIS A 18 -14.93 -3.33 -3.60
N GLY A 19 -13.87 -3.88 -3.05
CA GLY A 19 -13.01 -4.76 -3.81
C GLY A 19 -11.67 -4.99 -3.15
N THR A 20 -10.94 -5.92 -3.75
CA THR A 20 -9.61 -6.32 -3.32
C THR A 20 -8.70 -6.35 -4.54
N ILE A 21 -7.55 -5.73 -4.45
CA ILE A 21 -6.60 -5.63 -5.55
C ILE A 21 -5.25 -6.17 -5.08
N TRP A 22 -4.71 -7.12 -5.82
CA TRP A 22 -3.41 -7.74 -5.53
C TRP A 22 -2.34 -7.14 -6.43
N HIS A 23 -1.19 -6.82 -5.82
CA HIS A 23 -0.03 -6.29 -6.51
C HIS A 23 1.17 -7.18 -6.27
N GLN A 24 1.98 -7.34 -7.31
CA GLN A 24 3.26 -8.04 -7.21
C GLN A 24 4.36 -7.06 -6.85
N GLY A 25 5.39 -7.56 -6.15
CA GLY A 25 6.58 -6.80 -5.84
C GLY A 25 6.76 -6.59 -4.35
N GLY A 26 7.77 -5.81 -4.01
CA GLY A 26 8.11 -5.53 -2.63
C GLY A 26 9.00 -4.32 -2.48
N ILE A 27 9.15 -3.87 -1.25
CA ILE A 27 10.06 -2.78 -0.89
C ILE A 27 10.95 -3.28 0.24
N LEU A 28 12.24 -3.08 0.08
CA LEU A 28 13.24 -3.38 1.10
C LEU A 28 13.71 -2.07 1.73
N PHE A 29 13.48 -1.92 3.03
CA PHE A 29 13.98 -0.79 3.79
C PHE A 29 15.27 -1.21 4.47
N ILE A 30 16.35 -0.46 4.25
CA ILE A 30 17.69 -0.75 4.78
C ILE A 30 18.21 0.47 5.52
N ASP A 31 18.73 0.25 6.74
CA ASP A 31 19.56 1.23 7.42
C ASP A 31 21.03 0.93 7.09
N PRO A 32 21.70 1.72 6.26
CA PRO A 32 23.07 1.43 5.84
C PRO A 32 24.07 1.53 7.00
N ALA A 33 23.76 2.27 8.07
CA ALA A 33 24.65 2.42 9.21
C ALA A 33 24.71 1.16 10.07
N THR A 34 23.60 0.42 10.19
CA THR A 34 23.52 -0.77 11.07
C THR A 34 23.36 -2.06 10.28
N GLY A 35 23.02 -2.00 8.99
CA GLY A 35 22.69 -3.15 8.17
C GLY A 35 21.32 -3.74 8.47
N LYS A 36 20.54 -3.18 9.37
CA LYS A 36 19.20 -3.64 9.68
C LYS A 36 18.29 -3.40 8.51
N GLN A 37 17.38 -4.34 8.27
CA GLN A 37 16.47 -4.26 7.13
C GLN A 37 15.13 -4.91 7.43
N ILE A 38 14.11 -4.48 6.71
CA ILE A 38 12.77 -5.08 6.70
C ILE A 38 12.24 -5.06 5.27
N GLU A 39 11.71 -6.17 4.82
CA GLU A 39 11.07 -6.29 3.51
C GLU A 39 9.56 -6.37 3.68
N VAL A 40 8.84 -5.63 2.85
CA VAL A 40 7.38 -5.73 2.72
C VAL A 40 7.06 -6.09 1.28
N SER A 41 6.16 -7.04 1.09
CA SER A 41 5.84 -7.58 -0.24
C SER A 41 4.42 -8.11 -0.30
N ASP A 42 4.02 -8.54 -1.49
CA ASP A 42 2.71 -9.13 -1.75
C ASP A 42 1.58 -8.21 -1.27
N PHE A 43 1.55 -7.00 -1.83
CA PHE A 43 0.62 -5.97 -1.43
C PHE A 43 -0.81 -6.33 -1.82
N VAL A 44 -1.72 -6.17 -0.86
CA VAL A 44 -3.16 -6.33 -1.07
C VAL A 44 -3.87 -5.06 -0.64
N ILE A 45 -4.62 -4.48 -1.57
CA ILE A 45 -5.44 -3.30 -1.30
C ILE A 45 -6.88 -3.73 -1.09
N SER A 46 -7.44 -3.41 0.08
CA SER A 46 -8.87 -3.45 0.32
C SER A 46 -9.42 -2.05 0.07
N VAL A 47 -10.09 -1.85 -1.06
CA VAL A 47 -10.45 -0.50 -1.54
C VAL A 47 -11.43 0.18 -0.59
N HIS A 48 -12.48 -0.53 -0.19
CA HIS A 48 -13.51 0.04 0.70
C HIS A 48 -12.96 0.39 2.08
N GLN A 49 -12.10 -0.47 2.64
CA GLN A 49 -11.47 -0.23 3.94
C GLN A 49 -10.39 0.83 3.87
N GLY A 50 -9.88 1.11 2.66
CA GLY A 50 -8.80 2.08 2.49
C GLY A 50 -7.49 1.64 3.12
N VAL A 51 -7.13 0.36 2.99
CA VAL A 51 -5.94 -0.22 3.60
C VAL A 51 -5.15 -1.01 2.57
N LEU A 52 -3.84 -0.81 2.57
CA LEU A 52 -2.87 -1.65 1.87
C LEU A 52 -2.16 -2.50 2.91
N SER A 53 -2.27 -3.80 2.79
CA SER A 53 -1.55 -4.75 3.64
C SER A 53 -0.40 -5.40 2.89
N ALA A 54 0.58 -5.90 3.64
CA ALA A 54 1.75 -6.55 3.06
C ALA A 54 2.25 -7.68 3.96
N GLU A 55 2.91 -8.65 3.34
CA GLU A 55 3.69 -9.65 4.06
C GLU A 55 5.01 -9.03 4.52
N VAL A 56 5.46 -9.45 5.69
CA VAL A 56 6.71 -8.97 6.28
C VAL A 56 7.78 -10.05 6.17
N ASN A 57 8.95 -9.69 5.62
CA ASN A 57 10.12 -10.56 5.47
C ASN A 57 9.79 -11.89 4.78
N GLY A 58 8.89 -11.85 3.80
CA GLY A 58 8.52 -13.03 3.02
C GLY A 58 7.72 -14.07 3.79
N ASN A 59 7.22 -13.77 4.98
CA ASN A 59 6.46 -14.71 5.77
C ASN A 59 4.95 -14.56 5.48
N PRO A 60 4.32 -15.53 4.79
CA PRO A 60 2.90 -15.43 4.45
C PRO A 60 1.96 -15.47 5.66
N LYS A 61 2.47 -15.86 6.82
CA LYS A 61 1.71 -15.85 8.08
C LYS A 61 1.74 -14.50 8.79
N VAL A 62 2.62 -13.60 8.36
CA VAL A 62 2.78 -12.28 8.97
C VAL A 62 2.40 -11.22 7.94
N ARG A 63 1.11 -10.89 7.92
CA ARG A 63 0.58 -9.82 7.09
C ARG A 63 0.10 -8.69 7.99
N VAL A 64 0.57 -7.48 7.68
CA VAL A 64 0.24 -6.29 8.46
C VAL A 64 -0.40 -5.22 7.60
N PRO A 65 -1.31 -4.41 8.15
CA PRO A 65 -1.78 -3.20 7.48
C PRO A 65 -0.62 -2.20 7.45
N LEU A 66 -0.12 -1.92 6.25
CA LEU A 66 1.06 -1.07 6.05
C LEU A 66 0.70 0.39 5.87
N LEU A 67 -0.26 0.66 5.01
CA LEU A 67 -0.68 2.02 4.66
C LEU A 67 -2.19 2.16 4.75
N SER A 68 -2.63 3.31 5.22
CA SER A 68 -4.00 3.76 5.01
C SER A 68 -4.07 4.59 3.74
N LEU A 69 -5.15 4.43 2.99
CA LEU A 69 -5.36 5.05 1.70
C LEU A 69 -6.55 6.00 1.82
N SER A 70 -6.32 7.30 1.70
CA SER A 70 -7.39 8.26 1.73
C SER A 70 -7.84 8.60 0.31
N LEU A 71 -9.12 8.41 0.04
CA LEU A 71 -9.75 8.76 -1.22
C LEU A 71 -10.47 10.11 -1.17
N ALA A 72 -10.34 10.86 -0.08
CA ALA A 72 -11.06 12.10 0.15
C ALA A 72 -10.79 13.17 -0.94
N HIS A 73 -9.58 13.20 -1.49
CA HIS A 73 -9.16 14.10 -2.55
C HIS A 73 -8.82 13.38 -3.85
N ALA A 74 -9.21 12.11 -3.95
CA ALA A 74 -8.92 11.33 -5.14
C ALA A 74 -9.85 11.68 -6.29
N SER A 75 -9.31 11.57 -7.51
CA SER A 75 -10.08 11.69 -8.74
C SER A 75 -10.28 10.28 -9.32
N ILE A 76 -11.51 9.98 -9.68
CA ILE A 76 -11.88 8.68 -10.26
C ILE A 76 -12.36 8.91 -11.67
N HIS A 77 -11.68 8.29 -12.64
CA HIS A 77 -12.07 8.33 -14.04
C HIS A 77 -12.39 6.92 -14.50
N ALA A 78 -13.63 6.70 -14.91
CA ALA A 78 -14.08 5.43 -15.45
C ALA A 78 -14.30 5.58 -16.95
N GLY A 79 -13.77 4.67 -17.73
CA GLY A 79 -13.98 4.60 -19.16
C GLY A 79 -14.43 3.20 -19.56
N TRP A 80 -14.34 2.94 -20.87
CA TRP A 80 -14.69 1.63 -21.40
C TRP A 80 -13.62 0.62 -20.99
N HIS A 81 -13.97 -0.33 -20.14
CA HIS A 81 -13.09 -1.39 -19.63
C HIS A 81 -11.93 -0.91 -18.74
N TYR A 82 -12.03 0.30 -18.15
CA TYR A 82 -11.01 0.70 -17.18
C TYR A 82 -11.58 1.63 -16.10
N VAL A 83 -10.91 1.63 -14.95
CA VAL A 83 -11.08 2.61 -13.87
C VAL A 83 -9.71 3.10 -13.47
N GLN A 84 -9.54 4.42 -13.44
CA GLN A 84 -8.33 5.05 -12.94
C GLN A 84 -8.65 5.85 -11.69
N ILE A 85 -7.89 5.63 -10.63
CA ILE A 85 -8.00 6.37 -9.38
C ILE A 85 -6.66 7.04 -9.14
N SER A 86 -6.66 8.37 -8.98
CA SER A 86 -5.46 9.16 -8.76
C SER A 86 -5.63 10.09 -7.56
N GLY A 87 -4.52 10.60 -7.03
CA GLY A 87 -4.54 11.47 -5.86
C GLY A 87 -4.87 10.75 -4.56
N ILE A 88 -4.56 9.46 -4.48
CA ILE A 88 -4.74 8.68 -3.26
C ILE A 88 -3.63 9.06 -2.27
N VAL A 89 -4.00 9.58 -1.09
CA VAL A 89 -3.04 9.94 -0.07
C VAL A 89 -2.66 8.71 0.74
N LEU A 90 -1.36 8.44 0.85
CA LEU A 90 -0.79 7.30 1.55
C LEU A 90 -0.26 7.73 2.91
N LYS A 91 -0.76 7.12 3.98
CA LYS A 91 -0.32 7.37 5.33
C LYS A 91 0.10 6.08 6.02
N LEU A 92 1.14 6.16 6.83
CA LEU A 92 1.65 5.01 7.56
C LEU A 92 0.67 4.61 8.66
N THR A 93 0.36 3.31 8.76
CA THR A 93 -0.47 2.80 9.86
C THR A 93 0.32 2.77 11.16
N GLY A 94 -0.39 2.71 12.29
CA GLY A 94 0.24 2.55 13.59
C GLY A 94 1.04 1.25 13.70
N ALA A 95 0.53 0.15 13.16
CA ALA A 95 1.22 -1.13 13.15
C ALA A 95 2.54 -1.06 12.36
N ALA A 96 2.52 -0.43 11.18
CA ALA A 96 3.70 -0.27 10.36
C ALA A 96 4.72 0.67 11.00
N ALA A 97 4.26 1.79 11.57
CA ALA A 97 5.13 2.72 12.28
C ALA A 97 5.88 2.04 13.42
N SER A 98 5.16 1.25 14.21
CA SER A 98 5.73 0.49 15.33
C SER A 98 6.76 -0.54 14.85
N ALA A 99 6.45 -1.26 13.78
CA ALA A 99 7.37 -2.27 13.22
C ALA A 99 8.65 -1.64 12.70
N LEU A 100 8.56 -0.50 12.01
CA LEU A 100 9.73 0.22 11.50
C LEU A 100 10.56 0.81 12.63
N ASP A 101 9.92 1.42 13.63
CA ASP A 101 10.62 1.98 14.79
C ASP A 101 11.35 0.89 15.56
N THR A 102 10.73 -0.26 15.76
CA THR A 102 11.36 -1.40 16.43
C THR A 102 12.51 -1.96 15.62
N THR A 103 12.34 -2.15 14.32
CA THR A 103 13.37 -2.72 13.45
C THR A 103 14.62 -1.84 13.40
N PHE A 104 14.45 -0.52 13.30
CA PHE A 104 15.56 0.42 13.14
C PHE A 104 15.96 1.11 14.45
N SER A 105 15.36 0.74 15.57
CA SER A 105 15.63 1.32 16.88
C SER A 105 15.52 2.85 16.86
N THR A 106 14.40 3.34 16.33
CA THR A 106 14.14 4.77 16.15
C THR A 106 12.72 5.11 16.61
N THR A 107 12.42 6.42 16.67
CA THR A 107 11.07 6.94 16.92
C THR A 107 10.60 7.85 15.77
N LEU A 108 11.28 7.80 14.63
CA LEU A 108 11.00 8.67 13.48
C LEU A 108 9.68 8.35 12.77
N PHE A 109 9.23 7.09 12.83
CA PHE A 109 8.01 6.67 12.16
C PHE A 109 6.83 6.83 13.12
N THR A 110 5.83 7.61 12.72
CA THR A 110 4.66 7.88 13.54
C THR A 110 3.40 7.45 12.81
N PRO A 111 2.35 7.04 13.56
CA PRO A 111 1.05 6.74 12.94
C PRO A 111 0.52 7.97 12.20
N GLY A 112 0.02 7.76 10.98
CA GLY A 112 -0.51 8.84 10.16
C GLY A 112 0.52 9.65 9.39
N LEU A 113 1.81 9.27 9.45
CA LEU A 113 2.85 9.93 8.66
C LEU A 113 2.52 9.79 7.17
N GLU A 114 2.38 10.92 6.49
CA GLU A 114 2.08 10.93 5.06
C GLU A 114 3.34 10.59 4.26
N LEU A 115 3.25 9.54 3.44
CA LEU A 115 4.36 9.09 2.62
C LEU A 115 4.30 9.59 1.19
N GLY A 116 3.15 10.08 0.74
CA GLY A 116 2.97 10.58 -0.61
C GLY A 116 1.60 10.27 -1.17
N THR A 117 1.53 10.22 -2.48
CA THR A 117 0.29 9.92 -3.21
C THR A 117 0.50 8.75 -4.16
N ALA A 118 -0.59 8.07 -4.47
CA ALA A 118 -0.59 6.98 -5.42
C ALA A 118 -1.68 7.15 -6.46
N SER A 119 -1.51 6.46 -7.58
CA SER A 119 -2.56 6.26 -8.56
C SER A 119 -2.60 4.81 -8.98
N THR A 120 -3.78 4.35 -9.36
CA THR A 120 -3.94 2.99 -9.87
C THR A 120 -4.80 3.01 -11.12
N LEU A 121 -4.45 2.16 -12.06
CA LEU A 121 -5.21 1.92 -13.28
C LEU A 121 -5.63 0.47 -13.32
N LEU A 122 -6.94 0.23 -13.32
CA LEU A 122 -7.52 -1.10 -13.39
C LEU A 122 -8.16 -1.27 -14.76
N ARG A 123 -7.80 -2.34 -15.44
CA ARG A 123 -8.37 -2.70 -16.74
C ARG A 123 -9.19 -3.97 -16.59
N PHE A 124 -10.37 -3.96 -17.20
CA PHE A 124 -11.30 -5.08 -17.20
C PHE A 124 -11.39 -5.66 -18.61
N SER A 125 -11.38 -6.95 -18.69
CA SER A 125 -11.55 -7.67 -19.96
C SER A 125 -13.01 -7.78 -20.39
#